data_63935fe52ec3380ec4a1b946a9ca8ae4
#
_entry.id   63935fe52ec3380ec4a1b946a9ca8ae4
#
_cell.length_a   1.000
_cell.length_b   1.000
_cell.length_c   1.000
_cell.angle_alpha   90.00
_cell.angle_beta   90.00
_cell.angle_gamma   90.00
#
_symmetry.space_group_name_H-M   'P 1'
#
loop_
_entity.id
_entity.type
_entity.pdbx_description
1 polymer ?
#
loop_
_entity_poly.entity_id
_entity_poly.type
_entity_poly.pdbx_seq_one_letter_code
_entity_poly.pdbx_strand_id
1 'polypeptide(L)'
;MNACVTVSGLTVSYGKSEVFSNVNLTVEEGDYVGIAGPNGSGKTSLIKAILGIVPATAGSVVRRDRQGHALPVGYLPQKAIQSDYLFPAKVKEIVALGLLAGKKGARFFSVADRSKVDAVLRKLDAHDLAEKKLGSLSGGQQQRVLLARAMVNSPRLLVLDEPTSALDPKVREEFFILLGALNKEDGVTILLVSHDMSSMGKYTRKLLYFDRGVIFYGSYDEFCLSEDMGQIG
;
A
#
# COMPACT_ATOMS: atom_id res chain seq x y z
N MET A 1 -5.08 -16.77 15.08
CA MET A 1 -4.65 -15.54 14.44
C MET A 1 -3.57 -15.88 13.43
N ASN A 2 -3.67 -15.40 12.19
CA ASN A 2 -2.78 -15.81 11.10
C ASN A 2 -1.95 -14.61 10.64
N ALA A 3 -0.75 -14.51 11.17
CA ALA A 3 0.19 -13.48 10.76
C ALA A 3 0.57 -13.66 9.27
N CYS A 4 0.41 -12.62 8.45
CA CYS A 4 0.87 -12.58 7.07
C CYS A 4 2.14 -11.74 6.89
N VAL A 5 2.37 -10.78 7.80
CA VAL A 5 3.63 -10.03 7.92
C VAL A 5 4.09 -10.09 9.38
N THR A 6 5.32 -10.52 9.59
CA THR A 6 5.98 -10.49 10.91
C THR A 6 7.29 -9.74 10.77
N VAL A 7 7.45 -8.70 11.57
CA VAL A 7 8.64 -7.87 11.69
C VAL A 7 9.23 -8.12 13.07
N SER A 8 10.50 -8.51 13.13
CA SER A 8 11.18 -8.88 14.38
C SER A 8 12.51 -8.15 14.51
N GLY A 9 12.62 -7.26 15.51
CA GLY A 9 13.82 -6.51 15.81
C GLY A 9 14.34 -5.66 14.67
N LEU A 10 13.47 -5.20 13.77
CA LEU A 10 13.85 -4.54 12.52
C LEU A 10 14.52 -3.20 12.78
N THR A 11 15.73 -3.05 12.23
CA THR A 11 16.50 -1.80 12.22
C THR A 11 16.82 -1.41 10.79
N VAL A 12 16.65 -0.13 10.46
CA VAL A 12 16.95 0.43 9.14
C VAL A 12 17.82 1.66 9.29
N SER A 13 18.91 1.70 8.51
CA SER A 13 19.84 2.83 8.45
C SER A 13 20.19 3.16 7.00
N TYR A 14 20.44 4.44 6.71
CA TYR A 14 21.01 4.91 5.45
C TYR A 14 22.44 5.44 5.71
N GLY A 15 23.42 4.67 5.31
CA GLY A 15 24.83 4.95 5.67
C GLY A 15 25.04 4.91 7.18
N LYS A 16 25.42 6.04 7.79
CA LYS A 16 25.61 6.16 9.24
C LYS A 16 24.37 6.66 10.00
N SER A 17 23.31 7.02 9.29
CA SER A 17 22.10 7.58 9.91
C SER A 17 21.08 6.47 10.15
N GLU A 18 20.82 6.15 11.41
CA GLU A 18 19.73 5.27 11.80
C GLU A 18 18.38 5.99 11.62
N VAL A 19 17.45 5.33 10.95
CA VAL A 19 16.07 5.84 10.75
C VAL A 19 15.19 5.37 11.90
N PHE A 20 15.28 4.08 12.22
CA PHE A 20 14.61 3.47 13.36
C PHE A 20 15.31 2.15 13.74
N SER A 21 15.10 1.70 14.98
CA SER A 21 15.70 0.47 15.50
C SER A 21 14.70 -0.37 16.29
N ASN A 22 14.96 -1.67 16.33
CA ASN A 22 14.26 -2.68 17.14
C ASN A 22 12.73 -2.69 16.99
N VAL A 23 12.23 -2.49 15.76
CA VAL A 23 10.80 -2.49 15.47
C VAL A 23 10.25 -3.92 15.44
N ASN A 24 9.17 -4.14 16.19
CA ASN A 24 8.40 -5.39 16.20
C ASN A 24 6.97 -5.10 15.81
N LEU A 25 6.43 -5.84 14.84
CA LEU A 25 5.08 -5.65 14.30
C LEU A 25 4.55 -6.97 13.74
N THR A 26 3.30 -7.27 14.00
CA THR A 26 2.60 -8.41 13.40
C THR A 26 1.33 -7.93 12.73
N VAL A 27 1.17 -8.23 11.42
CA VAL A 27 -0.04 -7.93 10.65
C VAL A 27 -0.71 -9.25 10.29
N GLU A 28 -2.01 -9.33 10.54
CA GLU A 28 -2.79 -10.52 10.26
C GLU A 28 -3.43 -10.48 8.87
N GLU A 29 -3.75 -11.65 8.31
CA GLU A 29 -4.49 -11.72 7.04
C GLU A 29 -5.84 -11.02 7.17
N GLY A 30 -6.15 -10.15 6.20
CA GLY A 30 -7.38 -9.37 6.17
C GLY A 30 -7.36 -8.12 7.07
N ASP A 31 -6.24 -7.82 7.74
CA ASP A 31 -6.10 -6.54 8.44
C ASP A 31 -6.13 -5.36 7.45
N TYR A 32 -6.74 -4.27 7.89
CA TYR A 32 -6.61 -2.96 7.26
C TYR A 32 -5.96 -2.02 8.27
N VAL A 33 -4.66 -1.83 8.12
CA VAL A 33 -3.82 -1.06 9.04
C VAL A 33 -3.52 0.31 8.45
N GLY A 34 -3.93 1.37 9.15
CA GLY A 34 -3.45 2.72 8.92
C GLY A 34 -2.10 2.94 9.59
N ILE A 35 -1.15 3.56 8.91
CA ILE A 35 0.17 3.91 9.44
C ILE A 35 0.27 5.43 9.49
N ALA A 36 0.29 5.99 10.69
CA ALA A 36 0.38 7.42 10.97
C ALA A 36 1.67 7.77 11.71
N GLY A 37 1.93 9.06 11.86
CA GLY A 37 3.05 9.61 12.61
C GLY A 37 3.66 10.84 11.93
N PRO A 38 4.61 11.53 12.58
CA PRO A 38 5.22 12.76 12.08
C PRO A 38 5.95 12.61 10.74
N ASN A 39 6.17 13.72 10.03
CA ASN A 39 7.02 13.72 8.86
C ASN A 39 8.47 13.40 9.26
N GLY A 40 9.12 12.52 8.47
CA GLY A 40 10.47 12.05 8.77
C GLY A 40 10.56 10.97 9.86
N SER A 41 9.44 10.47 10.39
CA SER A 41 9.42 9.41 11.40
C SER A 41 9.87 8.04 10.92
N GLY A 42 10.02 7.84 9.59
CA GLY A 42 10.48 6.57 9.01
C GLY A 42 9.37 5.68 8.43
N LYS A 43 8.11 6.11 8.33
CA LYS A 43 6.98 5.33 7.78
C LYS A 43 7.26 4.74 6.41
N THR A 44 7.70 5.57 5.47
CA THR A 44 8.08 5.13 4.11
C THR A 44 9.24 4.13 4.15
N SER A 45 10.21 4.32 5.05
CA SER A 45 11.32 3.37 5.22
C SER A 45 10.85 2.04 5.81
N LEU A 46 9.91 2.07 6.77
CA LEU A 46 9.29 0.88 7.34
C LEU A 46 8.58 0.06 6.25
N ILE A 47 7.68 0.67 5.48
CA ILE A 47 6.98 -0.07 4.41
C ILE A 47 7.94 -0.56 3.32
N LYS A 48 8.96 0.21 2.95
CA LYS A 48 10.00 -0.24 2.00
C LYS A 48 10.82 -1.41 2.54
N ALA A 49 11.13 -1.45 3.84
CA ALA A 49 11.78 -2.58 4.47
C ALA A 49 10.85 -3.79 4.54
N ILE A 50 9.56 -3.59 4.89
CA ILE A 50 8.54 -4.65 4.81
C ILE A 50 8.44 -5.21 3.39
N LEU A 51 8.55 -4.39 2.36
CA LEU A 51 8.53 -4.81 0.96
C LEU A 51 9.83 -5.49 0.49
N GLY A 52 10.92 -5.35 1.24
CA GLY A 52 12.25 -5.81 0.85
C GLY A 52 12.93 -4.92 -0.20
N ILE A 53 12.44 -3.69 -0.37
CA ILE A 53 13.03 -2.67 -1.27
C ILE A 53 14.27 -2.04 -0.61
N VAL A 54 14.21 -1.85 0.71
CA VAL A 54 15.32 -1.38 1.53
C VAL A 54 15.79 -2.56 2.39
N PRO A 55 17.10 -2.87 2.39
CA PRO A 55 17.62 -3.93 3.24
C PRO A 55 17.52 -3.55 4.72
N ALA A 56 17.21 -4.53 5.57
CA ALA A 56 17.32 -4.39 7.01
C ALA A 56 18.81 -4.31 7.41
N THR A 57 19.14 -3.38 8.32
CA THR A 57 20.47 -3.33 8.96
C THR A 57 20.56 -4.41 10.04
N ALA A 58 19.47 -4.68 10.75
CA ALA A 58 19.32 -5.78 11.71
C ALA A 58 17.85 -6.24 11.77
N GLY A 59 17.62 -7.41 12.36
CA GLY A 59 16.31 -8.01 12.47
C GLY A 59 15.85 -8.70 11.18
N SER A 60 14.55 -8.99 11.08
CA SER A 60 14.00 -9.71 9.94
C SER A 60 12.55 -9.33 9.63
N VAL A 61 12.16 -9.54 8.37
CA VAL A 61 10.77 -9.41 7.89
C VAL A 61 10.37 -10.70 7.20
N VAL A 62 9.29 -11.30 7.68
CA VAL A 62 8.69 -12.51 7.08
C VAL A 62 7.33 -12.13 6.49
N ARG A 63 7.09 -12.49 5.21
CA ARG A 63 5.83 -12.29 4.49
C ARG A 63 5.39 -13.62 3.91
N ARG A 64 4.43 -14.28 4.57
CA ARG A 64 3.97 -15.62 4.18
C ARG A 64 2.48 -15.75 4.34
N ASP A 65 1.87 -16.60 3.49
CA ASP A 65 0.50 -17.05 3.69
C ASP A 65 0.43 -18.19 4.74
N ARG A 66 -0.79 -18.68 5.01
CA ARG A 66 -1.04 -19.78 5.94
C ARG A 66 -0.31 -21.08 5.59
N GLN A 67 0.00 -21.28 4.30
CA GLN A 67 0.73 -22.43 3.81
C GLN A 67 2.26 -22.23 3.83
N GLY A 68 2.73 -21.05 4.26
CA GLY A 68 4.15 -20.72 4.29
C GLY A 68 4.73 -20.23 2.96
N HIS A 69 3.90 -20.03 1.92
CA HIS A 69 4.34 -19.49 0.64
C HIS A 69 4.55 -17.97 0.73
N ALA A 70 5.43 -17.45 -0.13
CA ALA A 70 5.66 -16.01 -0.23
C ALA A 70 4.36 -15.28 -0.62
N LEU A 71 4.03 -14.23 0.13
CA LEU A 71 2.83 -13.45 -0.12
C LEU A 71 2.95 -12.65 -1.43
N PRO A 72 1.99 -12.73 -2.36
CA PRO A 72 1.91 -11.80 -3.48
C PRO A 72 1.61 -10.39 -2.95
N VAL A 73 2.46 -9.42 -3.35
CA VAL A 73 2.37 -8.04 -2.85
C VAL A 73 2.10 -7.08 -3.99
N GLY A 74 1.13 -6.16 -3.77
CA GLY A 74 0.92 -4.96 -4.56
C GLY A 74 1.49 -3.74 -3.83
N TYR A 75 2.14 -2.84 -4.57
CA TYR A 75 2.70 -1.62 -3.99
C TYR A 75 2.34 -0.39 -4.83
N LEU A 76 1.81 0.62 -4.15
CA LEU A 76 1.55 1.94 -4.69
C LEU A 76 2.41 2.97 -3.94
N PRO A 77 3.54 3.41 -4.52
CA PRO A 77 4.43 4.37 -3.88
C PRO A 77 3.87 5.80 -3.96
N GLN A 78 4.29 6.67 -3.05
CA GLN A 78 3.88 8.08 -2.96
C GLN A 78 4.09 8.84 -4.30
N LYS A 79 5.20 8.58 -4.98
CA LYS A 79 5.51 9.15 -6.31
C LYS A 79 5.50 8.05 -7.35
N ALA A 80 4.31 7.53 -7.67
CA ALA A 80 4.19 6.42 -8.62
C ALA A 80 4.46 6.86 -10.07
N ILE A 81 4.01 8.04 -10.45
CA ILE A 81 4.32 8.71 -11.72
C ILE A 81 4.22 10.21 -11.42
N GLN A 82 5.29 10.97 -11.65
CA GLN A 82 5.13 12.41 -11.79
C GLN A 82 4.28 12.62 -13.06
N SER A 83 3.19 13.36 -12.92
CA SER A 83 2.23 13.62 -14.02
C SER A 83 2.91 14.44 -15.10
N ASP A 84 3.73 13.78 -15.89
CA ASP A 84 4.12 14.34 -17.17
C ASP A 84 2.93 14.15 -18.11
N TYR A 85 2.23 15.25 -18.43
CA TYR A 85 1.12 15.26 -19.40
C TYR A 85 1.55 14.68 -20.75
N LEU A 86 2.84 14.61 -21.00
CA LEU A 86 3.45 14.06 -22.22
C LEU A 86 3.72 12.54 -22.14
N PHE A 87 3.44 11.89 -20.97
CA PHE A 87 3.68 10.45 -20.85
C PHE A 87 2.77 9.67 -21.82
N PRO A 88 3.31 9.04 -22.87
CA PRO A 88 2.52 8.58 -24.02
C PRO A 88 1.77 7.27 -23.77
N ALA A 89 2.06 6.56 -22.67
CA ALA A 89 1.53 5.21 -22.43
C ALA A 89 0.03 5.23 -22.12
N LYS A 90 -0.67 4.25 -22.67
CA LYS A 90 -2.08 4.00 -22.42
C LYS A 90 -2.28 3.34 -21.04
N VAL A 91 -3.44 3.54 -20.44
CA VAL A 91 -3.83 2.96 -19.17
C VAL A 91 -3.59 1.45 -19.13
N LYS A 92 -4.08 0.70 -20.13
CA LYS A 92 -3.87 -0.75 -20.20
C LYS A 92 -2.39 -1.17 -20.19
N GLU A 93 -1.52 -0.37 -20.78
CA GLU A 93 -0.07 -0.63 -20.81
C GLU A 93 0.54 -0.40 -19.42
N ILE A 94 0.13 0.68 -18.73
CA ILE A 94 0.56 0.95 -17.35
C ILE A 94 0.13 -0.15 -16.40
N VAL A 95 -1.11 -0.61 -16.49
CA VAL A 95 -1.61 -1.70 -15.66
C VAL A 95 -0.88 -3.01 -15.95
N ALA A 96 -0.61 -3.30 -17.23
CA ALA A 96 0.13 -4.49 -17.65
C ALA A 96 1.56 -4.54 -17.07
N LEU A 97 2.21 -3.38 -16.81
CA LEU A 97 3.51 -3.35 -16.14
C LEU A 97 3.49 -4.04 -14.76
N GLY A 98 2.35 -4.02 -14.07
CA GLY A 98 2.21 -4.74 -12.79
C GLY A 98 2.42 -6.25 -12.92
N LEU A 99 2.17 -6.83 -14.10
CA LEU A 99 2.38 -8.26 -14.35
C LEU A 99 3.86 -8.64 -14.48
N LEU A 100 4.76 -7.68 -14.70
CA LEU A 100 6.19 -7.96 -14.91
C LEU A 100 6.89 -8.45 -13.65
N ALA A 101 6.42 -8.10 -12.48
CA ALA A 101 7.02 -8.48 -11.20
C ALA A 101 7.09 -10.02 -10.98
N GLY A 102 6.18 -10.78 -11.63
CA GLY A 102 6.15 -12.25 -11.53
C GLY A 102 6.71 -12.99 -12.75
N LYS A 103 7.15 -12.28 -13.81
CA LYS A 103 7.58 -12.92 -15.06
C LYS A 103 9.09 -13.11 -15.14
N LYS A 104 9.49 -14.35 -15.36
CA LYS A 104 10.88 -14.71 -15.75
C LYS A 104 10.93 -14.89 -17.28
N GLY A 105 11.86 -14.21 -17.96
CA GLY A 105 12.11 -14.39 -19.40
C GLY A 105 11.47 -13.32 -20.31
N ALA A 106 11.06 -13.71 -21.55
CA ALA A 106 10.54 -12.79 -22.55
C ALA A 106 9.29 -12.03 -22.09
N ARG A 107 9.27 -10.71 -22.31
CA ARG A 107 8.30 -9.77 -21.74
C ARG A 107 7.09 -9.52 -22.65
N PHE A 108 6.61 -10.54 -23.34
CA PHE A 108 5.39 -10.42 -24.15
C PHE A 108 4.15 -10.70 -23.29
N PHE A 109 3.14 -9.85 -23.45
CA PHE A 109 1.85 -10.04 -22.79
C PHE A 109 1.00 -11.02 -23.58
N SER A 110 0.60 -12.11 -22.95
CA SER A 110 -0.29 -13.12 -23.49
C SER A 110 -1.75 -12.65 -23.53
N VAL A 111 -2.63 -13.42 -24.15
CA VAL A 111 -4.09 -13.19 -24.09
C VAL A 111 -4.58 -13.24 -22.64
N ALA A 112 -4.07 -14.19 -21.85
CA ALA A 112 -4.42 -14.29 -20.41
C ALA A 112 -3.98 -13.05 -19.61
N ASP A 113 -2.83 -12.44 -19.93
CA ASP A 113 -2.39 -11.22 -19.30
C ASP A 113 -3.32 -10.04 -19.61
N ARG A 114 -3.77 -9.92 -20.87
CA ARG A 114 -4.74 -8.90 -21.28
C ARG A 114 -6.07 -9.08 -20.56
N SER A 115 -6.55 -10.31 -20.42
CA SER A 115 -7.77 -10.60 -19.65
C SER A 115 -7.64 -10.21 -18.17
N LYS A 116 -6.47 -10.39 -17.55
CA LYS A 116 -6.21 -9.90 -16.18
C LYS A 116 -6.26 -8.38 -16.08
N VAL A 117 -5.68 -7.68 -17.06
CA VAL A 117 -5.72 -6.22 -17.13
C VAL A 117 -7.17 -5.72 -17.28
N ASP A 118 -7.94 -6.31 -18.18
CA ASP A 118 -9.35 -5.95 -18.36
C ASP A 118 -10.18 -6.23 -17.11
N ALA A 119 -9.96 -7.37 -16.46
CA ALA A 119 -10.68 -7.73 -15.23
C ALA A 119 -10.41 -6.75 -14.09
N VAL A 120 -9.14 -6.39 -13.83
CA VAL A 120 -8.81 -5.45 -12.76
C VAL A 120 -9.29 -4.03 -13.08
N LEU A 121 -9.25 -3.60 -14.35
CA LEU A 121 -9.77 -2.29 -14.75
C LEU A 121 -11.29 -2.21 -14.56
N ARG A 122 -12.04 -3.27 -14.88
CA ARG A 122 -13.49 -3.35 -14.59
C ARG A 122 -13.77 -3.30 -13.10
N LYS A 123 -13.03 -4.08 -12.32
CA LYS A 123 -13.16 -4.14 -10.87
C LYS A 123 -12.97 -2.79 -10.19
N LEU A 124 -12.07 -1.96 -10.70
CA LEU A 124 -11.74 -0.64 -10.15
C LEU A 124 -12.45 0.53 -10.88
N ASP A 125 -13.48 0.23 -11.68
CA ASP A 125 -14.27 1.22 -12.41
C ASP A 125 -13.37 2.16 -13.25
N ALA A 126 -12.45 1.56 -14.01
CA ALA A 126 -11.49 2.27 -14.87
C ALA A 126 -11.38 1.67 -16.29
N HIS A 127 -12.30 0.76 -16.66
CA HIS A 127 -12.22 0.06 -17.94
C HIS A 127 -12.42 0.98 -19.17
N ASP A 128 -13.29 1.99 -19.05
CA ASP A 128 -13.53 3.00 -20.07
C ASP A 128 -12.32 3.94 -20.30
N LEU A 129 -11.34 3.89 -19.41
CA LEU A 129 -10.08 4.62 -19.49
C LEU A 129 -8.97 3.83 -20.21
N ALA A 130 -9.18 2.53 -20.51
CA ALA A 130 -8.13 1.60 -20.96
C ALA A 130 -7.29 2.10 -22.13
N GLU A 131 -7.93 2.76 -23.11
CA GLU A 131 -7.27 3.30 -24.32
C GLU A 131 -6.79 4.75 -24.17
N LYS A 132 -7.13 5.43 -23.08
CA LYS A 132 -6.69 6.81 -22.83
C LYS A 132 -5.23 6.84 -22.37
N LYS A 133 -4.55 7.95 -22.63
CA LYS A 133 -3.20 8.21 -22.09
C LYS A 133 -3.29 8.58 -20.62
N LEU A 134 -2.39 8.07 -19.80
CA LEU A 134 -2.40 8.33 -18.34
C LEU A 134 -2.34 9.84 -18.05
N GLY A 135 -1.51 10.60 -18.76
CA GLY A 135 -1.38 12.04 -18.55
C GLY A 135 -2.63 12.88 -18.88
N SER A 136 -3.62 12.31 -19.61
CA SER A 136 -4.89 12.99 -19.91
C SER A 136 -5.98 12.77 -18.86
N LEU A 137 -5.70 11.99 -17.81
CA LEU A 137 -6.65 11.63 -16.77
C LEU A 137 -6.62 12.63 -15.61
N SER A 138 -7.76 12.77 -14.90
CA SER A 138 -7.80 13.48 -13.61
C SER A 138 -6.95 12.74 -12.57
N GLY A 139 -6.53 13.43 -11.49
CA GLY A 139 -5.74 12.84 -10.41
C GLY A 139 -6.38 11.58 -9.82
N GLY A 140 -7.68 11.60 -9.58
CA GLY A 140 -8.42 10.43 -9.08
C GLY A 140 -8.44 9.26 -10.05
N GLN A 141 -8.64 9.53 -11.35
CA GLN A 141 -8.56 8.51 -12.40
C GLN A 141 -7.15 7.92 -12.49
N GLN A 142 -6.10 8.74 -12.44
CA GLN A 142 -4.72 8.27 -12.41
C GLN A 142 -4.48 7.36 -11.20
N GLN A 143 -4.99 7.74 -10.02
CA GLN A 143 -4.83 6.96 -8.80
C GLN A 143 -5.52 5.60 -8.88
N ARG A 144 -6.73 5.53 -9.46
CA ARG A 144 -7.43 4.25 -9.74
C ARG A 144 -6.62 3.37 -10.69
N VAL A 145 -6.01 3.95 -11.73
CA VAL A 145 -5.14 3.21 -12.67
C VAL A 145 -3.88 2.69 -11.99
N LEU A 146 -3.26 3.47 -11.12
CA LEU A 146 -2.08 3.04 -10.35
C LEU A 146 -2.44 1.94 -9.33
N LEU A 147 -3.61 2.03 -8.72
CA LEU A 147 -4.16 0.95 -7.90
C LEU A 147 -4.40 -0.32 -8.74
N ALA A 148 -4.96 -0.18 -9.96
CA ALA A 148 -5.15 -1.31 -10.86
C ALA A 148 -3.82 -1.99 -11.21
N ARG A 149 -2.75 -1.21 -11.44
CA ARG A 149 -1.40 -1.75 -11.65
C ARG A 149 -0.90 -2.54 -10.45
N ALA A 150 -1.15 -2.05 -9.22
CA ALA A 150 -0.75 -2.76 -8.01
C ALA A 150 -1.57 -4.05 -7.80
N MET A 151 -2.84 -4.07 -8.25
CA MET A 151 -3.79 -5.15 -8.04
C MET A 151 -3.81 -6.23 -9.13
N VAL A 152 -3.21 -6.00 -10.31
CA VAL A 152 -3.34 -6.87 -11.50
C VAL A 152 -2.84 -8.31 -11.30
N ASN A 153 -1.94 -8.53 -10.34
CA ASN A 153 -1.44 -9.85 -9.92
C ASN A 153 -2.24 -10.47 -8.75
N SER A 154 -3.42 -9.93 -8.43
CA SER A 154 -4.25 -10.38 -7.31
C SER A 154 -3.44 -10.51 -6.01
N PRO A 155 -2.83 -9.41 -5.52
CA PRO A 155 -2.03 -9.46 -4.31
C PRO A 155 -2.88 -9.79 -3.09
N ARG A 156 -2.29 -10.49 -2.11
CA ARG A 156 -2.89 -10.71 -0.79
C ARG A 156 -2.50 -9.63 0.22
N LEU A 157 -1.41 -8.92 -0.05
CA LEU A 157 -0.96 -7.74 0.70
C LEU A 157 -0.86 -6.55 -0.25
N LEU A 158 -1.59 -5.48 0.04
CA LEU A 158 -1.53 -4.21 -0.66
C LEU A 158 -0.90 -3.15 0.24
N VAL A 159 0.18 -2.54 -0.21
CA VAL A 159 0.87 -1.48 0.52
C VAL A 159 0.73 -0.17 -0.25
N LEU A 160 0.27 0.88 0.42
CA LEU A 160 0.00 2.18 -0.17
C LEU A 160 0.73 3.27 0.63
N ASP A 161 1.53 4.07 -0.06
CA ASP A 161 2.31 5.16 0.53
C ASP A 161 1.71 6.50 0.13
N GLU A 162 0.91 7.10 1.02
CA GLU A 162 0.21 8.38 0.82
C GLU A 162 -0.57 8.49 -0.51
N PRO A 163 -1.43 7.50 -0.83
CA PRO A 163 -2.06 7.42 -2.14
C PRO A 163 -3.03 8.57 -2.45
N THR A 164 -3.47 9.30 -1.44
CA THR A 164 -4.53 10.31 -1.56
C THR A 164 -4.07 11.73 -1.29
N SER A 165 -2.76 11.97 -1.10
CA SER A 165 -2.22 13.26 -0.67
C SER A 165 -2.52 14.42 -1.65
N ALA A 166 -2.70 14.13 -2.94
CA ALA A 166 -2.98 15.13 -3.99
C ALA A 166 -4.45 15.11 -4.48
N LEU A 167 -5.34 14.38 -3.80
CA LEU A 167 -6.75 14.26 -4.20
C LEU A 167 -7.63 15.24 -3.43
N ASP A 168 -8.66 15.74 -4.10
CA ASP A 168 -9.71 16.49 -3.44
C ASP A 168 -10.51 15.60 -2.45
N PRO A 169 -11.20 16.19 -1.45
CA PRO A 169 -11.84 15.42 -0.38
C PRO A 169 -12.84 14.37 -0.86
N LYS A 170 -13.63 14.67 -1.90
CA LYS A 170 -14.66 13.75 -2.42
C LYS A 170 -14.00 12.55 -3.09
N VAL A 171 -13.02 12.76 -3.97
CA VAL A 171 -12.30 11.69 -4.67
C VAL A 171 -11.49 10.85 -3.68
N ARG A 172 -10.95 11.49 -2.64
CA ARG A 172 -10.27 10.79 -1.54
C ARG A 172 -11.21 9.83 -0.82
N GLU A 173 -12.41 10.27 -0.47
CA GLU A 173 -13.40 9.42 0.18
C GLU A 173 -13.80 8.23 -0.70
N GLU A 174 -14.06 8.46 -1.99
CA GLU A 174 -14.33 7.39 -2.95
C GLU A 174 -13.20 6.37 -3.02
N PHE A 175 -11.93 6.84 -2.96
CA PHE A 175 -10.76 5.96 -2.96
C PHE A 175 -10.67 5.10 -1.69
N PHE A 176 -10.98 5.67 -0.51
CA PHE A 176 -11.03 4.90 0.74
C PHE A 176 -12.15 3.86 0.75
N ILE A 177 -13.33 4.21 0.21
CA ILE A 177 -14.44 3.26 0.04
C ILE A 177 -14.01 2.09 -0.83
N LEU A 178 -13.32 2.36 -1.95
CA LEU A 178 -12.78 1.33 -2.84
C LEU A 178 -11.79 0.42 -2.13
N LEU A 179 -10.86 0.96 -1.35
CA LEU A 179 -9.93 0.17 -0.54
C LEU A 179 -10.67 -0.69 0.50
N GLY A 180 -11.71 -0.14 1.12
CA GLY A 180 -12.56 -0.86 2.06
C GLY A 180 -13.26 -2.06 1.42
N ALA A 181 -13.74 -1.92 0.18
CA ALA A 181 -14.34 -3.02 -0.60
C ALA A 181 -13.29 -4.11 -0.89
N LEU A 182 -12.08 -3.74 -1.37
CA LEU A 182 -10.98 -4.69 -1.58
C LEU A 182 -10.60 -5.48 -0.31
N ASN A 183 -10.62 -4.82 0.85
CA ASN A 183 -10.35 -5.49 2.11
C ASN A 183 -11.47 -6.44 2.53
N LYS A 184 -12.74 -5.97 2.49
CA LYS A 184 -13.88 -6.72 3.03
C LYS A 184 -14.35 -7.85 2.11
N GLU A 185 -14.38 -7.60 0.79
CA GLU A 185 -14.95 -8.53 -0.19
C GLU A 185 -13.90 -9.50 -0.74
N ASP A 186 -12.67 -9.02 -0.95
CA ASP A 186 -11.59 -9.82 -1.52
C ASP A 186 -10.59 -10.36 -0.47
N GLY A 187 -10.73 -9.94 0.78
CA GLY A 187 -9.84 -10.35 1.86
C GLY A 187 -8.41 -9.83 1.72
N VAL A 188 -8.19 -8.77 0.95
CA VAL A 188 -6.86 -8.17 0.77
C VAL A 188 -6.41 -7.52 2.08
N THR A 189 -5.23 -7.91 2.57
CA THR A 189 -4.58 -7.22 3.70
C THR A 189 -4.03 -5.88 3.21
N ILE A 190 -4.29 -4.79 3.93
CA ILE A 190 -3.90 -3.44 3.51
C ILE A 190 -3.01 -2.77 4.56
N LEU A 191 -1.86 -2.25 4.13
CA LEU A 191 -1.04 -1.30 4.87
C LEU A 191 -1.11 0.06 4.16
N LEU A 192 -1.66 1.06 4.84
CA LEU A 192 -1.89 2.39 4.29
C LEU A 192 -1.16 3.44 5.10
N VAL A 193 -0.15 4.09 4.50
CA VAL A 193 0.43 5.31 5.06
C VAL A 193 -0.44 6.49 4.66
N SER A 194 -0.89 7.27 5.63
CA SER A 194 -1.61 8.52 5.40
C SER A 194 -1.41 9.51 6.54
N HIS A 195 -1.58 10.79 6.25
CA HIS A 195 -1.64 11.85 7.25
C HIS A 195 -3.08 12.22 7.65
N ASP A 196 -4.07 11.62 6.99
CA ASP A 196 -5.49 11.89 7.24
C ASP A 196 -6.02 10.96 8.34
N MET A 197 -5.84 11.38 9.61
CA MET A 197 -6.27 10.62 10.78
C MET A 197 -7.79 10.38 10.80
N SER A 198 -8.58 11.35 10.32
CA SER A 198 -10.04 11.24 10.31
C SER A 198 -10.52 10.14 9.37
N SER A 199 -9.92 10.05 8.18
CA SER A 199 -10.20 8.95 7.24
C SER A 199 -9.68 7.61 7.78
N MET A 200 -8.53 7.59 8.46
CA MET A 200 -8.04 6.36 9.09
C MET A 200 -9.03 5.82 10.11
N GLY A 201 -9.52 6.64 11.03
CA GLY A 201 -10.52 6.22 12.03
C GLY A 201 -11.79 5.65 11.41
N LYS A 202 -12.21 6.19 10.25
CA LYS A 202 -13.43 5.75 9.56
C LYS A 202 -13.25 4.44 8.77
N TYR A 203 -12.07 4.21 8.17
CA TYR A 203 -11.90 3.15 7.17
C TYR A 203 -10.95 2.02 7.60
N THR A 204 -9.98 2.27 8.50
CA THR A 204 -9.06 1.24 8.95
C THR A 204 -9.58 0.51 10.19
N ARG A 205 -9.12 -0.73 10.40
CA ARG A 205 -9.46 -1.51 11.62
C ARG A 205 -8.41 -1.34 12.71
N LYS A 206 -7.16 -1.17 12.31
CA LYS A 206 -6.02 -0.99 13.21
C LYS A 206 -5.24 0.26 12.82
N LEU A 207 -4.64 0.89 13.79
CA LEU A 207 -3.73 2.00 13.64
C LEU A 207 -2.35 1.63 14.16
N LEU A 208 -1.34 1.90 13.36
CA LEU A 208 0.06 1.94 13.76
C LEU A 208 0.50 3.40 13.84
N TYR A 209 0.71 3.94 15.03
CA TYR A 209 1.36 5.24 15.19
C TYR A 209 2.87 5.03 15.32
N PHE A 210 3.61 5.61 14.37
CA PHE A 210 5.03 5.33 14.18
C PHE A 210 5.87 6.61 14.24
N ASP A 211 6.77 6.67 15.23
CA ASP A 211 7.80 7.70 15.30
C ASP A 211 9.13 7.07 15.70
N ARG A 212 9.97 6.78 14.68
CA ARG A 212 11.26 6.07 14.79
C ARG A 212 11.16 4.71 15.49
N GLY A 213 9.96 4.25 15.78
CA GLY A 213 9.57 3.02 16.44
C GLY A 213 8.06 2.91 16.49
N VAL A 214 7.56 1.79 17.00
CA VAL A 214 6.13 1.59 17.27
C VAL A 214 5.79 2.30 18.58
N ILE A 215 5.04 3.39 18.48
CA ILE A 215 4.52 4.11 19.66
C ILE A 215 3.18 3.50 20.09
N PHE A 216 2.32 3.18 19.09
CA PHE A 216 1.05 2.53 19.33
C PHE A 216 0.72 1.55 18.20
N TYR A 217 0.10 0.42 18.53
CA TYR A 217 -0.47 -0.50 17.56
C TYR A 217 -1.71 -1.19 18.15
N GLY A 218 -2.88 -0.81 17.66
CA GLY A 218 -4.16 -1.29 18.18
C GLY A 218 -5.33 -0.80 17.35
N SER A 219 -6.55 -0.82 17.87
CA SER A 219 -7.70 -0.22 17.25
C SER A 219 -7.63 1.31 17.28
N TYR A 220 -8.38 1.97 16.39
CA TYR A 220 -8.44 3.45 16.38
C TYR A 220 -9.08 3.99 17.67
N ASP A 221 -10.08 3.30 18.22
CA ASP A 221 -10.74 3.71 19.47
C ASP A 221 -9.78 3.65 20.66
N GLU A 222 -8.95 2.60 20.74
CA GLU A 222 -7.90 2.49 21.77
C GLU A 222 -6.86 3.62 21.62
N PHE A 223 -6.53 4.01 20.39
CA PHE A 223 -5.62 5.12 20.12
C PHE A 223 -6.20 6.45 20.65
N CYS A 224 -7.46 6.77 20.33
CA CYS A 224 -8.12 7.98 20.84
C CYS A 224 -8.14 8.05 22.36
N LEU A 225 -8.43 6.93 23.03
CA LEU A 225 -8.39 6.85 24.48
C LEU A 225 -6.98 7.08 25.05
N SER A 226 -5.92 6.63 24.37
CA SER A 226 -4.54 6.82 24.78
C SER A 226 -4.04 8.26 24.58
N GLU A 227 -4.51 8.96 23.55
CA GLU A 227 -4.25 10.40 23.36
C GLU A 227 -4.93 11.23 24.46
N ASP A 228 -6.20 10.95 24.78
CA ASP A 228 -6.95 11.66 25.84
C ASP A 228 -6.30 11.48 27.22
N MET A 229 -5.59 10.39 27.45
CA MET A 229 -4.82 10.14 28.67
C MET A 229 -3.40 10.74 28.65
N GLY A 230 -3.00 11.44 27.57
CA GLY A 230 -1.66 12.05 27.44
C GLY A 230 -0.52 11.02 27.34
N GLN A 231 -0.82 9.79 26.94
CA GLN A 231 0.18 8.71 26.82
C GLN A 231 0.93 8.74 25.48
N ILE A 232 0.39 9.50 24.50
CA ILE A 232 0.97 9.66 23.18
C ILE A 232 1.07 11.17 22.91
N GLY A 233 2.21 11.76 23.23
CA GLY A 233 2.51 13.19 23.06
C GLY A 233 3.90 13.39 22.50
#